data_711f8a4303990ee190c595993d3d1635
#
_entry.id   711f8a4303990ee190c595993d3d1635
#
_cell.length_a   1.000
_cell.length_b   1.000
_cell.length_c   1.000
_cell.angle_alpha   90.00
_cell.angle_beta   90.00
_cell.angle_gamma   90.00
#
_symmetry.space_group_name_H-M   'P 1'
#
loop_
_entity.id
_entity.type
_entity.pdbx_description
1 polymer ?
#
loop_
_entity_poly.entity_id
_entity_poly.type
_entity_poly.pdbx_seq_one_letter_code
_entity_poly.pdbx_strand_id
1 'polypeptide(L)'
;IVSLKKLVEEGIVIIATGPLTSDSLSKEIVELTGDEGLHFYDAAAPIIEKESIDMNIAFWGDRYSQERGKDEELELWKERIKNNSENNYINLPMNKEEYENFWKELTQAEVVELHEFEKREIFEGCMPIEIMAKRGIDTLRFGPLKPVGFTDPRTGKRPYAVVQLRQDNSEGNLFNMVGFQTNLKFGEQKRVFSLIPGLENAEFVKYGVMHRNTFINSPELLDETYNLKSNNNVFFAGQITGVEGYVESIASGLVAALNAVMMYD
;
A
#
# COMPACT_ATOMS: atom_id res chain seq x y z
N ILE A 1 -2.44 26.18 21.23
CA ILE A 1 -2.97 25.67 19.94
C ILE A 1 -4.05 26.65 19.51
N VAL A 2 -3.95 27.22 18.31
CA VAL A 2 -4.98 28.12 17.76
C VAL A 2 -6.02 27.22 17.10
N SER A 3 -7.33 27.43 17.41
CA SER A 3 -8.39 26.63 16.78
C SER A 3 -8.59 27.04 15.31
N LEU A 4 -9.05 26.10 14.49
CA LEU A 4 -9.37 26.33 13.09
C LEU A 4 -10.41 27.44 12.94
N LYS A 5 -11.43 27.45 13.80
CA LYS A 5 -12.47 28.48 13.82
C LYS A 5 -11.90 29.88 13.96
N LYS A 6 -10.94 30.07 14.86
CA LYS A 6 -10.29 31.39 15.04
C LYS A 6 -9.49 31.81 13.81
N LEU A 7 -8.76 30.89 13.18
CA LEU A 7 -8.01 31.18 11.95
C LEU A 7 -8.94 31.61 10.81
N VAL A 8 -10.09 30.95 10.68
CA VAL A 8 -11.10 31.27 9.65
C VAL A 8 -11.75 32.67 9.88
N GLU A 9 -11.89 33.09 11.15
CA GLU A 9 -12.37 34.44 11.50
C GLU A 9 -11.32 35.51 11.19
N GLU A 10 -10.04 35.19 11.21
CA GLU A 10 -8.93 36.14 10.99
C GLU A 10 -8.55 36.29 9.51
N GLY A 11 -8.95 35.39 8.61
CA GLY A 11 -8.61 35.49 7.18
C GLY A 11 -8.83 34.23 6.37
N ILE A 12 -8.13 34.16 5.23
CA ILE A 12 -8.18 33.00 4.33
C ILE A 12 -7.34 31.84 4.92
N VAL A 13 -7.90 30.63 4.93
CA VAL A 13 -7.26 29.41 5.41
C VAL A 13 -7.21 28.37 4.31
N ILE A 14 -6.04 27.76 4.09
CA ILE A 14 -5.89 26.60 3.21
C ILE A 14 -5.57 25.39 4.08
N ILE A 15 -6.43 24.39 4.05
CA ILE A 15 -6.26 23.11 4.79
C ILE A 15 -5.63 22.09 3.81
N ALA A 16 -4.36 21.79 4.03
CA ALA A 16 -3.56 20.87 3.19
C ALA A 16 -2.82 19.83 4.03
N THR A 17 -3.47 19.30 5.05
CA THR A 17 -2.86 18.46 6.09
C THR A 17 -2.66 17.00 5.66
N GLY A 18 -3.16 16.64 4.49
CA GLY A 18 -3.01 15.29 3.93
C GLY A 18 -3.87 14.24 4.64
N PRO A 19 -3.59 12.95 4.38
CA PRO A 19 -4.44 11.85 4.83
C PRO A 19 -4.32 11.57 6.34
N LEU A 20 -3.19 11.91 6.96
CA LEU A 20 -2.91 11.66 8.38
C LEU A 20 -3.23 12.91 9.24
N THR A 21 -4.30 13.59 8.92
CA THR A 21 -4.81 14.72 9.71
C THR A 21 -5.10 14.28 11.15
N SER A 22 -4.63 15.06 12.14
CA SER A 22 -4.82 14.72 13.55
C SER A 22 -6.30 14.66 13.95
N ASP A 23 -6.63 13.83 14.91
CA ASP A 23 -8.02 13.67 15.38
C ASP A 23 -8.63 15.00 15.88
N SER A 24 -7.81 15.86 16.50
CA SER A 24 -8.29 17.17 16.96
C SER A 24 -8.68 18.08 15.79
N LEU A 25 -7.85 18.13 14.74
CA LEU A 25 -8.14 18.95 13.56
C LEU A 25 -9.26 18.33 12.72
N SER A 26 -9.33 17.00 12.62
CA SER A 26 -10.43 16.31 11.94
C SER A 26 -11.78 16.66 12.56
N LYS A 27 -11.88 16.73 13.90
CA LYS A 27 -13.09 17.16 14.58
C LYS A 27 -13.48 18.59 14.26
N GLU A 28 -12.50 19.52 14.23
CA GLU A 28 -12.76 20.91 13.86
C GLU A 28 -13.18 21.05 12.37
N ILE A 29 -12.65 20.19 11.50
CA ILE A 29 -13.08 20.13 10.09
C ILE A 29 -14.53 19.64 9.99
N VAL A 30 -14.90 18.58 10.73
CA VAL A 30 -16.29 18.09 10.78
C VAL A 30 -17.25 19.18 11.28
N GLU A 31 -16.88 19.90 12.32
CA GLU A 31 -17.68 21.03 12.83
C GLU A 31 -17.81 22.15 11.79
N LEU A 32 -16.78 22.41 11.02
CA LEU A 32 -16.75 23.46 10.00
C LEU A 32 -17.55 23.10 8.75
N THR A 33 -17.48 21.84 8.31
CA THR A 33 -18.11 21.36 7.08
C THR A 33 -19.53 20.85 7.28
N GLY A 34 -19.86 20.43 8.51
CA GLY A 34 -21.11 19.74 8.83
C GLY A 34 -21.15 18.29 8.30
N ASP A 35 -20.04 17.78 7.78
CA ASP A 35 -19.90 16.42 7.26
C ASP A 35 -19.05 15.60 8.23
N GLU A 36 -19.52 14.41 8.59
CA GLU A 36 -18.79 13.50 9.49
C GLU A 36 -17.43 13.05 8.93
N GLY A 37 -17.12 13.46 7.69
CA GLY A 37 -15.92 13.14 6.97
C GLY A 37 -15.91 11.69 6.50
N LEU A 38 -15.32 11.47 5.34
CA LEU A 38 -15.03 10.14 4.86
C LEU A 38 -13.66 9.71 5.37
N HIS A 39 -13.58 8.49 5.88
CA HIS A 39 -12.33 7.87 6.26
C HIS A 39 -12.15 6.61 5.44
N PHE A 40 -11.00 6.47 4.82
CA PHE A 40 -10.59 5.19 4.26
C PHE A 40 -9.37 4.66 5.01
N TYR A 41 -9.25 3.35 5.04
CA TYR A 41 -8.12 2.68 5.66
C TYR A 41 -7.16 2.26 4.58
N ASP A 42 -5.92 2.74 4.69
CA ASP A 42 -4.78 2.28 3.92
C ASP A 42 -3.92 1.37 4.79
N ALA A 43 -3.47 0.27 4.23
CA ALA A 43 -2.64 -0.68 4.92
C ALA A 43 -1.24 -0.69 4.30
N ALA A 44 -0.22 -0.45 5.12
CA ALA A 44 1.15 -0.59 4.70
C ALA A 44 1.57 -2.06 4.69
N ALA A 45 2.36 -2.46 3.70
CA ALA A 45 2.96 -3.78 3.63
C ALA A 45 4.27 -3.85 4.46
N PRO A 46 4.67 -5.05 4.93
CA PRO A 46 5.93 -5.22 5.64
C PRO A 46 7.16 -4.94 4.78
N ILE A 47 8.23 -4.53 5.45
CA ILE A 47 9.56 -4.35 4.85
C ILE A 47 10.52 -5.35 5.48
N ILE A 48 11.27 -6.07 4.64
CA ILE A 48 12.17 -7.15 5.00
C ILE A 48 13.60 -6.75 4.64
N GLU A 49 14.56 -7.14 5.49
CA GLU A 49 15.98 -7.01 5.23
C GLU A 49 16.44 -8.06 4.21
N LYS A 50 17.14 -7.62 3.16
CA LYS A 50 17.60 -8.47 2.05
C LYS A 50 18.46 -9.65 2.50
N GLU A 51 19.37 -9.42 3.46
CA GLU A 51 20.30 -10.45 3.94
C GLU A 51 19.61 -11.62 4.63
N SER A 52 18.36 -11.40 5.10
CA SER A 52 17.54 -12.42 5.73
C SER A 52 16.74 -13.27 4.74
N ILE A 53 16.79 -12.97 3.44
CA ILE A 53 16.09 -13.68 2.38
C ILE A 53 16.97 -14.83 1.87
N ASP A 54 16.44 -16.07 1.85
CA ASP A 54 17.17 -17.19 1.26
C ASP A 54 17.18 -17.13 -0.28
N MET A 55 18.28 -16.63 -0.84
CA MET A 55 18.51 -16.52 -2.27
C MET A 55 18.78 -17.85 -2.97
N ASN A 56 18.82 -18.99 -2.26
CA ASN A 56 18.80 -20.32 -2.89
C ASN A 56 17.39 -20.69 -3.36
N ILE A 57 16.37 -20.12 -2.73
CA ILE A 57 14.95 -20.28 -3.06
C ILE A 57 14.47 -19.12 -3.94
N ALA A 58 14.77 -17.90 -3.51
CA ALA A 58 14.39 -16.68 -4.20
C ALA A 58 15.22 -16.45 -5.47
N PHE A 59 14.68 -15.64 -6.38
CA PHE A 59 15.36 -15.26 -7.61
C PHE A 59 15.00 -13.83 -8.03
N TRP A 60 15.93 -13.18 -8.73
CA TRP A 60 15.73 -11.86 -9.28
C TRP A 60 14.91 -11.87 -10.57
N GLY A 61 14.11 -10.86 -10.79
CA GLY A 61 13.50 -10.61 -12.09
C GLY A 61 12.16 -9.91 -12.06
N ASP A 62 11.91 -9.16 -13.12
CA ASP A 62 10.60 -8.60 -13.40
C ASP A 62 9.68 -9.64 -14.05
N ARG A 63 8.40 -9.39 -14.00
CA ARG A 63 7.41 -10.19 -14.71
C ARG A 63 7.68 -10.14 -16.21
N TYR A 64 7.71 -11.28 -16.87
CA TYR A 64 8.04 -11.48 -18.28
C TYR A 64 9.53 -11.28 -18.70
N SER A 65 10.40 -10.77 -17.82
CA SER A 65 11.83 -10.63 -18.13
C SER A 65 12.63 -11.94 -18.07
N GLN A 66 11.97 -13.02 -17.67
CA GLN A 66 12.59 -14.31 -17.36
C GLN A 66 12.43 -15.36 -18.47
N GLU A 67 11.91 -14.96 -19.62
CA GLU A 67 11.78 -15.90 -20.73
C GLU A 67 13.15 -16.43 -21.12
N ARG A 68 13.24 -17.74 -21.24
CA ARG A 68 14.44 -18.40 -21.75
C ARG A 68 14.55 -18.15 -23.24
N GLY A 69 15.69 -17.66 -23.67
CA GLY A 69 16.02 -17.52 -25.10
C GLY A 69 15.91 -18.87 -25.82
N LYS A 70 15.48 -18.87 -27.09
CA LYS A 70 15.26 -20.10 -27.87
C LYS A 70 16.52 -20.98 -27.95
N ASP A 71 17.70 -20.35 -27.97
CA ASP A 71 19.00 -21.01 -28.10
C ASP A 71 19.81 -20.93 -26.78
N GLU A 72 19.23 -20.45 -25.70
CA GLU A 72 19.89 -20.32 -24.41
C GLU A 72 19.90 -21.66 -23.68
N GLU A 73 21.07 -22.13 -23.24
CA GLU A 73 21.19 -23.34 -22.45
C GLU A 73 20.53 -23.16 -21.08
N LEU A 74 19.94 -24.24 -20.56
CA LEU A 74 19.16 -24.22 -19.32
C LEU A 74 19.98 -23.72 -18.12
N GLU A 75 21.21 -24.14 -18.00
CA GLU A 75 22.07 -23.75 -16.88
C GLU A 75 22.51 -22.29 -16.98
N LEU A 76 22.82 -21.80 -18.17
CA LEU A 76 23.14 -20.38 -18.40
C LEU A 76 21.95 -19.48 -18.10
N TRP A 77 20.74 -19.90 -18.52
CA TRP A 77 19.50 -19.20 -18.19
C TRP A 77 19.25 -19.13 -16.67
N LYS A 78 19.42 -20.26 -15.94
CA LYS A 78 19.29 -20.29 -14.48
C LYS A 78 20.28 -19.35 -13.80
N GLU A 79 21.52 -19.36 -14.25
CA GLU A 79 22.58 -18.50 -13.71
C GLU A 79 22.32 -17.02 -13.97
N ARG A 80 21.84 -16.67 -15.18
CA ARG A 80 21.42 -15.32 -15.53
C ARG A 80 20.30 -14.81 -14.63
N ILE A 81 19.26 -15.61 -14.40
CA ILE A 81 18.14 -15.22 -13.54
C ILE A 81 18.59 -15.08 -12.07
N LYS A 82 19.41 -16.00 -11.60
CA LYS A 82 19.88 -15.99 -10.20
C LYS A 82 20.76 -14.76 -9.91
N ASN A 83 21.57 -14.33 -10.86
CA ASN A 83 22.59 -13.27 -10.69
C ASN A 83 22.14 -11.89 -11.20
N ASN A 84 20.92 -11.76 -11.73
CA ASN A 84 20.42 -10.50 -12.29
C ASN A 84 19.97 -9.51 -11.21
N SER A 85 20.94 -8.98 -10.45
CA SER A 85 20.71 -8.00 -9.38
C SER A 85 20.38 -6.58 -9.87
N GLU A 86 20.35 -6.34 -11.18
CA GLU A 86 19.90 -5.07 -11.77
C GLU A 86 18.38 -4.90 -11.71
N ASN A 87 17.65 -5.98 -11.42
CA ASN A 87 16.20 -5.93 -11.22
C ASN A 87 15.83 -5.47 -9.80
N ASN A 88 14.80 -4.66 -9.72
CA ASN A 88 14.27 -4.14 -8.45
C ASN A 88 13.35 -5.12 -7.71
N TYR A 89 13.16 -6.34 -8.24
CA TYR A 89 12.25 -7.33 -7.67
C TYR A 89 12.95 -8.65 -7.37
N ILE A 90 12.68 -9.16 -6.16
CA ILE A 90 13.00 -10.54 -5.74
C ILE A 90 11.69 -11.33 -5.74
N ASN A 91 11.70 -12.54 -6.26
CA ASN A 91 10.53 -13.40 -6.39
C ASN A 91 10.69 -14.66 -5.54
N LEU A 92 9.67 -15.02 -4.80
CA LEU A 92 9.61 -16.18 -3.91
C LEU A 92 8.54 -17.12 -4.45
N PRO A 93 8.93 -18.20 -5.15
CA PRO A 93 8.00 -19.13 -5.75
C PRO A 93 7.48 -20.12 -4.73
N MET A 94 6.20 -20.42 -4.81
CA MET A 94 5.54 -21.47 -4.02
C MET A 94 4.98 -22.56 -4.92
N ASN A 95 5.10 -23.81 -4.47
CA ASN A 95 4.31 -24.92 -5.00
C ASN A 95 2.88 -24.90 -4.42
N LYS A 96 2.04 -25.87 -4.83
CA LYS A 96 0.64 -25.91 -4.42
C LYS A 96 0.49 -26.13 -2.90
N GLU A 97 1.23 -27.05 -2.34
CA GLU A 97 1.15 -27.40 -0.92
C GLU A 97 1.62 -26.25 -0.02
N GLU A 98 2.73 -25.61 -0.36
CA GLU A 98 3.26 -24.42 0.31
C GLU A 98 2.25 -23.29 0.31
N TYR A 99 1.63 -23.04 -0.85
CA TYR A 99 0.61 -22.00 -0.99
C TYR A 99 -0.65 -22.31 -0.18
N GLU A 100 -1.18 -23.53 -0.25
CA GLU A 100 -2.40 -23.93 0.47
C GLU A 100 -2.19 -23.85 1.99
N ASN A 101 -1.01 -24.23 2.48
CA ASN A 101 -0.63 -24.07 3.88
C ASN A 101 -0.55 -22.59 4.28
N PHE A 102 0.14 -21.77 3.49
CA PHE A 102 0.21 -20.32 3.71
C PHE A 102 -1.18 -19.69 3.71
N TRP A 103 -2.02 -20.00 2.72
CA TRP A 103 -3.38 -19.47 2.61
C TRP A 103 -4.24 -19.82 3.82
N LYS A 104 -4.16 -21.07 4.28
CA LYS A 104 -4.89 -21.56 5.44
C LYS A 104 -4.50 -20.79 6.70
N GLU A 105 -3.21 -20.67 6.96
CA GLU A 105 -2.70 -19.97 8.14
C GLU A 105 -3.01 -18.45 8.07
N LEU A 106 -2.90 -17.86 6.89
CA LEU A 106 -3.25 -16.44 6.66
C LEU A 106 -4.73 -16.15 6.96
N THR A 107 -5.63 -17.03 6.52
CA THR A 107 -7.08 -16.81 6.70
C THR A 107 -7.54 -17.01 8.15
N GLN A 108 -6.77 -17.71 8.97
CA GLN A 108 -7.04 -17.99 10.38
C GLN A 108 -6.27 -17.10 11.34
N ALA A 109 -5.32 -16.32 10.83
CA ALA A 109 -4.45 -15.47 11.63
C ALA A 109 -5.22 -14.38 12.38
N GLU A 110 -4.72 -14.02 13.56
CA GLU A 110 -5.30 -12.95 14.36
C GLU A 110 -5.04 -11.57 13.75
N VAL A 111 -6.10 -10.81 13.64
CA VAL A 111 -6.06 -9.41 13.19
C VAL A 111 -6.16 -8.45 14.37
N VAL A 112 -5.70 -7.22 14.17
CA VAL A 112 -5.98 -6.13 15.10
C VAL A 112 -7.49 -5.84 15.06
N GLU A 113 -8.13 -5.74 16.20
CA GLU A 113 -9.55 -5.38 16.27
C GLU A 113 -9.74 -3.95 15.76
N LEU A 114 -10.48 -3.83 14.67
CA LEU A 114 -10.94 -2.55 14.16
C LEU A 114 -12.18 -2.14 14.95
N HIS A 115 -12.25 -0.89 15.41
CA HIS A 115 -13.47 -0.34 16.02
C HIS A 115 -14.64 -0.39 15.04
N GLU A 116 -15.88 -0.45 15.53
CA GLU A 116 -17.08 -0.67 14.69
C GLU A 116 -17.26 0.37 13.56
N PHE A 117 -16.82 1.59 13.78
CA PHE A 117 -16.85 2.66 12.77
C PHE A 117 -15.76 2.49 11.70
N GLU A 118 -14.73 1.67 11.95
CA GLU A 118 -13.61 1.39 11.04
C GLU A 118 -13.92 0.30 10.01
N LYS A 119 -15.05 -0.38 10.13
CA LYS A 119 -15.43 -1.54 9.29
C LYS A 119 -16.01 -1.16 7.92
N ARG A 120 -16.25 0.11 7.63
CA ARG A 120 -17.13 0.49 6.52
C ARG A 120 -16.49 0.72 5.18
N GLU A 121 -15.22 1.13 5.08
CA GLU A 121 -14.64 1.47 3.77
C GLU A 121 -13.16 1.11 3.66
N ILE A 122 -12.88 -0.14 3.29
CA ILE A 122 -11.55 -0.53 2.82
C ILE A 122 -11.53 -0.28 1.32
N PHE A 123 -10.66 0.63 0.86
CA PHE A 123 -10.45 0.89 -0.55
C PHE A 123 -9.90 -0.38 -1.24
N GLU A 124 -10.48 -0.78 -2.38
CA GLU A 124 -10.11 -2.05 -3.02
C GLU A 124 -8.62 -2.15 -3.39
N GLY A 125 -7.99 -1.02 -3.76
CA GLY A 125 -6.57 -0.97 -4.09
C GLY A 125 -5.62 -1.19 -2.91
N CYS A 126 -6.10 -0.99 -1.67
CA CYS A 126 -5.33 -1.13 -0.43
C CYS A 126 -5.88 -2.26 0.46
N MET A 127 -6.64 -3.19 -0.12
CA MET A 127 -7.27 -4.28 0.62
C MET A 127 -6.22 -5.16 1.31
N PRO A 128 -6.36 -5.40 2.64
CA PRO A 128 -5.49 -6.31 3.37
C PRO A 128 -5.50 -7.71 2.78
N ILE A 129 -4.31 -8.32 2.71
CA ILE A 129 -4.12 -9.61 2.05
C ILE A 129 -4.94 -10.74 2.70
N GLU A 130 -5.11 -10.72 4.02
CA GLU A 130 -5.94 -11.69 4.75
C GLU A 130 -7.43 -11.55 4.41
N ILE A 131 -7.91 -10.33 4.13
CA ILE A 131 -9.29 -10.09 3.69
C ILE A 131 -9.46 -10.59 2.25
N MET A 132 -8.48 -10.31 1.39
CA MET A 132 -8.46 -10.81 0.02
C MET A 132 -8.43 -12.34 0.00
N ALA A 133 -7.62 -12.98 0.84
CA ALA A 133 -7.53 -14.44 0.98
C ALA A 133 -8.86 -15.09 1.39
N LYS A 134 -9.64 -14.46 2.27
CA LYS A 134 -10.96 -14.95 2.71
C LYS A 134 -12.02 -14.96 1.60
N ARG A 135 -11.81 -14.27 0.49
CA ARG A 135 -12.70 -14.30 -0.68
C ARG A 135 -12.62 -15.63 -1.46
N GLY A 136 -11.54 -16.40 -1.27
CA GLY A 136 -11.39 -17.73 -1.88
C GLY A 136 -9.92 -18.11 -2.04
N ILE A 137 -9.67 -19.41 -2.10
CA ILE A 137 -8.30 -19.98 -2.14
C ILE A 137 -7.51 -19.52 -3.37
N ASP A 138 -8.14 -19.25 -4.49
CA ASP A 138 -7.48 -18.81 -5.71
C ASP A 138 -7.37 -17.29 -5.84
N THR A 139 -8.01 -16.52 -4.97
CA THR A 139 -8.08 -15.05 -5.11
C THR A 139 -6.69 -14.41 -5.16
N LEU A 140 -5.77 -14.80 -4.27
CA LEU A 140 -4.42 -14.25 -4.25
C LEU A 140 -3.63 -14.60 -5.52
N ARG A 141 -3.88 -15.76 -6.13
CA ARG A 141 -3.21 -16.23 -7.35
C ARG A 141 -3.68 -15.49 -8.61
N PHE A 142 -4.83 -14.87 -8.58
CA PHE A 142 -5.31 -13.95 -9.62
C PHE A 142 -5.01 -12.48 -9.29
N GLY A 143 -4.54 -12.22 -8.07
CA GLY A 143 -4.15 -10.91 -7.53
C GLY A 143 -2.65 -10.79 -7.30
N PRO A 144 -2.22 -10.43 -6.07
CA PRO A 144 -0.84 -10.09 -5.75
C PRO A 144 0.16 -11.25 -5.94
N LEU A 145 -0.29 -12.51 -5.78
CA LEU A 145 0.57 -13.69 -5.89
C LEU A 145 0.47 -14.38 -7.27
N LYS A 146 0.09 -13.63 -8.30
CA LYS A 146 -0.11 -14.16 -9.66
C LYS A 146 1.18 -14.74 -10.23
N PRO A 147 1.22 -16.05 -10.65
CA PRO A 147 2.42 -16.71 -11.13
C PRO A 147 2.69 -16.50 -12.62
N VAL A 148 1.78 -15.85 -13.36
CA VAL A 148 1.92 -15.64 -14.81
C VAL A 148 3.12 -14.76 -15.12
N GLY A 149 3.94 -15.15 -16.08
CA GLY A 149 5.14 -14.45 -16.49
C GLY A 149 6.38 -14.81 -15.65
N PHE A 150 6.27 -15.79 -14.74
CA PHE A 150 7.39 -16.29 -13.97
C PHE A 150 7.70 -17.75 -14.26
N THR A 151 8.99 -18.09 -14.17
CA THR A 151 9.49 -19.45 -14.19
C THR A 151 10.40 -19.63 -12.99
N ASP A 152 10.15 -20.65 -12.18
CA ASP A 152 11.01 -20.99 -11.06
C ASP A 152 12.33 -21.59 -11.59
N PRO A 153 13.49 -20.96 -11.35
CA PRO A 153 14.78 -21.46 -11.85
C PRO A 153 15.14 -22.84 -11.30
N ARG A 154 14.62 -23.20 -10.10
CA ARG A 154 14.91 -24.52 -9.48
C ARG A 154 14.25 -25.65 -10.24
N THR A 155 13.05 -25.42 -10.76
CA THR A 155 12.23 -26.45 -11.40
C THR A 155 12.14 -26.31 -12.93
N GLY A 156 12.45 -25.13 -13.47
CA GLY A 156 12.21 -24.79 -14.87
C GLY A 156 10.74 -24.68 -15.27
N LYS A 157 9.81 -24.64 -14.27
CA LYS A 157 8.37 -24.62 -14.49
C LYS A 157 7.75 -23.36 -13.88
N ARG A 158 6.53 -23.05 -14.33
CA ARG A 158 5.72 -22.01 -13.71
C ARG A 158 5.39 -22.42 -12.27
N PRO A 159 5.67 -21.56 -11.27
CA PRO A 159 5.26 -21.82 -9.89
C PRO A 159 3.74 -21.80 -9.74
N TYR A 160 3.23 -22.31 -8.64
CA TYR A 160 1.79 -22.26 -8.34
C TYR A 160 1.36 -20.86 -7.90
N ALA A 161 2.19 -20.19 -7.11
CA ALA A 161 2.05 -18.80 -6.71
C ALA A 161 3.45 -18.15 -6.59
N VAL A 162 3.52 -16.82 -6.62
CA VAL A 162 4.77 -16.06 -6.44
C VAL A 162 4.52 -14.86 -5.55
N VAL A 163 5.31 -14.73 -4.50
CA VAL A 163 5.41 -13.48 -3.73
C VAL A 163 6.50 -12.63 -4.34
N GLN A 164 6.21 -11.36 -4.58
CA GLN A 164 7.18 -10.38 -5.06
C GLN A 164 7.61 -9.46 -3.93
N LEU A 165 8.91 -9.23 -3.85
CA LEU A 165 9.51 -8.23 -2.99
C LEU A 165 10.09 -7.13 -3.89
N ARG A 166 9.73 -5.88 -3.63
CA ARG A 166 10.22 -4.71 -4.37
C ARG A 166 11.24 -3.96 -3.53
N GLN A 167 12.33 -3.56 -4.13
CA GLN A 167 13.32 -2.69 -3.48
C GLN A 167 12.66 -1.42 -2.94
N ASP A 168 12.90 -1.11 -1.66
CA ASP A 168 12.25 -0.01 -0.94
C ASP A 168 13.19 1.19 -0.74
N ASN A 169 14.51 1.01 -0.80
CA ASN A 169 15.48 2.07 -0.60
C ASN A 169 16.60 2.06 -1.66
N SER A 170 17.33 3.17 -1.74
CA SER A 170 18.44 3.35 -2.71
C SER A 170 19.61 2.41 -2.48
N GLU A 171 19.85 1.99 -1.24
CA GLU A 171 20.92 1.08 -0.85
C GLU A 171 20.67 -0.36 -1.31
N GLY A 172 19.43 -0.71 -1.65
CA GLY A 172 19.04 -2.05 -2.12
C GLY A 172 19.12 -3.13 -1.05
N ASN A 173 19.03 -2.76 0.22
CA ASN A 173 19.06 -3.69 1.35
C ASN A 173 17.70 -3.89 2.02
N LEU A 174 16.67 -3.11 1.66
CA LEU A 174 15.31 -3.21 2.17
C LEU A 174 14.33 -3.52 1.04
N PHE A 175 13.40 -4.44 1.32
CA PHE A 175 12.44 -4.93 0.34
C PHE A 175 11.02 -4.93 0.90
N ASN A 176 10.10 -4.29 0.19
CA ASN A 176 8.69 -4.24 0.51
C ASN A 176 7.96 -5.46 -0.09
N MET A 177 7.10 -6.10 0.69
CA MET A 177 6.25 -7.21 0.23
C MET A 177 5.09 -6.69 -0.60
N VAL A 178 5.16 -6.88 -1.92
CA VAL A 178 4.17 -6.33 -2.86
C VAL A 178 2.79 -6.98 -2.66
N GLY A 179 1.78 -6.15 -2.37
CA GLY A 179 0.41 -6.62 -2.16
C GLY A 179 0.15 -7.26 -0.81
N PHE A 180 1.07 -7.13 0.15
CA PHE A 180 0.95 -7.64 1.51
C PHE A 180 0.53 -6.57 2.52
N GLN A 181 -0.24 -5.59 2.09
CA GLN A 181 -0.94 -4.72 3.03
C GLN A 181 -1.73 -5.61 4.00
N THR A 182 -1.64 -5.33 5.29
CA THR A 182 -2.20 -6.25 6.29
C THR A 182 -2.62 -5.56 7.57
N ASN A 183 -3.65 -6.13 8.21
CA ASN A 183 -4.09 -5.79 9.55
C ASN A 183 -3.79 -6.91 10.56
N LEU A 184 -2.94 -7.87 10.20
CA LEU A 184 -2.51 -8.91 11.12
C LEU A 184 -1.74 -8.33 12.30
N LYS A 185 -1.91 -8.90 13.49
CA LYS A 185 -1.04 -8.61 14.64
C LYS A 185 0.43 -8.89 14.28
N PHE A 186 1.38 -8.14 14.83
CA PHE A 186 2.80 -8.26 14.47
C PHE A 186 3.36 -9.68 14.64
N GLY A 187 2.97 -10.38 15.72
CA GLY A 187 3.36 -11.78 15.93
C GLY A 187 2.82 -12.71 14.84
N GLU A 188 1.61 -12.48 14.38
CA GLU A 188 0.99 -13.23 13.29
C GLU A 188 1.63 -12.93 11.94
N GLN A 189 2.00 -11.67 11.67
CA GLN A 189 2.74 -11.33 10.46
C GLN A 189 4.04 -12.13 10.38
N LYS A 190 4.83 -12.15 11.46
CA LYS A 190 6.07 -12.93 11.51
C LYS A 190 5.78 -14.42 11.31
N ARG A 191 4.82 -14.97 12.04
CA ARG A 191 4.49 -16.42 12.00
C ARG A 191 4.02 -16.84 10.60
N VAL A 192 3.07 -16.09 10.02
CA VAL A 192 2.43 -16.49 8.76
C VAL A 192 3.34 -16.22 7.56
N PHE A 193 4.01 -15.06 7.52
CA PHE A 193 4.85 -14.72 6.38
C PHE A 193 6.16 -15.51 6.34
N SER A 194 6.63 -16.03 7.49
CA SER A 194 7.74 -16.98 7.52
C SER A 194 7.40 -18.38 6.97
N LEU A 195 6.14 -18.66 6.65
CA LEU A 195 5.74 -19.88 5.93
C LEU A 195 6.02 -19.81 4.42
N ILE A 196 6.32 -18.61 3.92
CA ILE A 196 6.67 -18.41 2.51
C ILE A 196 8.10 -18.90 2.30
N PRO A 197 8.35 -19.86 1.37
CA PRO A 197 9.68 -20.38 1.08
C PRO A 197 10.67 -19.24 0.77
N GLY A 198 11.78 -19.25 1.50
CA GLY A 198 12.80 -18.19 1.42
C GLY A 198 12.63 -17.06 2.43
N LEU A 199 11.56 -17.06 3.23
CA LEU A 199 11.31 -16.12 4.33
C LEU A 199 11.29 -16.77 5.73
N GLU A 200 11.72 -18.00 5.86
CA GLU A 200 11.69 -18.75 7.12
C GLU A 200 12.46 -18.04 8.25
N ASN A 201 13.53 -17.33 7.88
CA ASN A 201 14.37 -16.56 8.80
C ASN A 201 14.30 -15.05 8.53
N ALA A 202 13.25 -14.58 7.87
CA ALA A 202 13.14 -13.19 7.47
C ALA A 202 13.15 -12.22 8.67
N GLU A 203 13.94 -11.16 8.54
CA GLU A 203 13.99 -10.06 9.49
C GLU A 203 13.10 -8.92 8.98
N PHE A 204 11.99 -8.68 9.71
CA PHE A 204 11.04 -7.62 9.42
C PHE A 204 11.53 -6.32 10.06
N VAL A 205 12.08 -5.42 9.24
CA VAL A 205 12.50 -4.08 9.68
C VAL A 205 11.28 -3.22 10.02
N LYS A 206 10.19 -3.45 9.27
CA LYS A 206 8.91 -2.79 9.51
C LYS A 206 7.77 -3.78 9.29
N TYR A 207 6.85 -3.83 10.24
CA TYR A 207 5.62 -4.60 10.07
C TYR A 207 4.58 -3.79 9.30
N GLY A 208 3.68 -4.50 8.64
CA GLY A 208 2.49 -3.91 8.05
C GLY A 208 1.58 -3.33 9.13
N VAL A 209 0.98 -2.20 8.83
CA VAL A 209 0.04 -1.52 9.72
C VAL A 209 -1.08 -0.90 8.90
N MET A 210 -2.27 -0.83 9.49
CA MET A 210 -3.34 -0.03 8.92
C MET A 210 -3.22 1.42 9.37
N HIS A 211 -3.37 2.32 8.43
CA HIS A 211 -3.47 3.75 8.66
C HIS A 211 -4.89 4.22 8.34
N ARG A 212 -5.46 5.01 9.23
CA ARG A 212 -6.69 5.73 8.96
C ARG A 212 -6.34 6.98 8.17
N ASN A 213 -6.82 7.07 6.94
CA ASN A 213 -6.70 8.26 6.12
C ASN A 213 -7.99 9.09 6.24
N THR A 214 -7.84 10.38 6.40
CA THR A 214 -8.95 11.33 6.48
C THR A 214 -9.07 12.09 5.16
N PHE A 215 -10.27 12.14 4.60
CA PHE A 215 -10.60 13.00 3.46
C PHE A 215 -12.03 13.51 3.59
N ILE A 216 -12.35 14.59 2.88
CA ILE A 216 -13.67 15.20 2.86
C ILE A 216 -14.44 14.80 1.59
N ASN A 217 -15.77 14.89 1.62
CA ASN A 217 -16.60 14.69 0.44
C ASN A 217 -16.53 15.90 -0.49
N SER A 218 -15.40 16.07 -1.17
CA SER A 218 -15.11 17.24 -2.01
C SER A 218 -16.19 17.54 -3.04
N PRO A 219 -16.80 16.60 -3.76
CA PRO A 219 -17.86 16.89 -4.72
C PRO A 219 -19.07 17.60 -4.12
N GLU A 220 -19.38 17.32 -2.88
CA GLU A 220 -20.48 17.98 -2.16
C GLU A 220 -20.06 19.26 -1.48
N LEU A 221 -18.88 19.30 -0.87
CA LEU A 221 -18.41 20.37 -0.01
C LEU A 221 -17.67 21.50 -0.74
N LEU A 222 -16.91 21.18 -1.78
CA LEU A 222 -16.06 22.14 -2.46
C LEU A 222 -16.65 22.56 -3.82
N ASP A 223 -16.32 23.78 -4.22
CA ASP A 223 -16.48 24.21 -5.59
C ASP A 223 -15.24 23.85 -6.45
N GLU A 224 -15.27 24.23 -7.72
CA GLU A 224 -14.21 23.98 -8.70
C GLU A 224 -12.89 24.71 -8.40
N THR A 225 -12.88 25.65 -7.49
CA THR A 225 -11.71 26.41 -7.03
C THR A 225 -11.08 25.83 -5.77
N TYR A 226 -11.59 24.69 -5.28
CA TYR A 226 -11.24 24.04 -4.02
C TYR A 226 -11.64 24.84 -2.77
N ASN A 227 -12.54 25.77 -2.91
CA ASN A 227 -13.05 26.59 -1.82
C ASN A 227 -14.31 25.92 -1.23
N LEU A 228 -14.49 26.04 0.07
CA LEU A 228 -15.63 25.46 0.77
C LEU A 228 -16.91 26.24 0.42
N LYS A 229 -17.91 25.56 -0.17
CA LYS A 229 -19.18 26.20 -0.60
C LYS A 229 -19.91 26.96 0.50
N SER A 230 -19.77 26.52 1.76
CA SER A 230 -20.38 27.14 2.92
C SER A 230 -19.57 28.31 3.50
N ASN A 231 -18.28 28.44 3.13
CA ASN A 231 -17.40 29.49 3.65
C ASN A 231 -16.26 29.79 2.67
N ASN A 232 -16.37 30.91 2.00
CA ASN A 232 -15.42 31.31 0.97
C ASN A 232 -13.99 31.58 1.46
N ASN A 233 -13.78 31.75 2.76
CA ASN A 233 -12.44 31.94 3.32
C ASN A 233 -11.68 30.62 3.54
N VAL A 234 -12.28 29.48 3.24
CA VAL A 234 -11.68 28.17 3.51
C VAL A 234 -11.45 27.40 2.22
N PHE A 235 -10.23 26.99 1.99
CA PHE A 235 -9.81 26.13 0.89
C PHE A 235 -9.28 24.80 1.42
N PHE A 236 -9.43 23.77 0.60
CA PHE A 236 -8.82 22.46 0.85
C PHE A 236 -7.88 22.10 -0.30
N ALA A 237 -6.78 21.38 -0.01
CA ALA A 237 -5.82 20.96 -1.02
C ALA A 237 -5.13 19.64 -0.65
N GLY A 238 -4.67 18.92 -1.66
CA GLY A 238 -3.96 17.66 -1.50
C GLY A 238 -4.88 16.50 -1.15
N GLN A 239 -4.31 15.43 -0.61
CA GLN A 239 -5.02 14.16 -0.37
C GLN A 239 -6.26 14.27 0.52
N ILE A 240 -6.33 15.27 1.39
CA ILE A 240 -7.54 15.52 2.20
C ILE A 240 -8.78 15.80 1.34
N THR A 241 -8.60 16.21 0.09
CA THR A 241 -9.71 16.41 -0.87
C THR A 241 -10.13 15.12 -1.58
N GLY A 242 -9.53 13.98 -1.27
CA GLY A 242 -9.79 12.70 -1.92
C GLY A 242 -8.97 12.45 -3.20
N VAL A 243 -8.05 13.36 -3.56
CA VAL A 243 -7.10 13.08 -4.67
C VAL A 243 -5.98 12.17 -4.19
N GLU A 244 -5.57 11.18 -5.03
CA GLU A 244 -4.56 10.19 -4.62
C GLU A 244 -3.29 10.55 -5.36
N GLY A 245 -2.77 10.81 -6.15
CA GLY A 245 -1.45 11.00 -6.76
C GLY A 245 -0.69 12.21 -6.23
N TYR A 246 0.63 12.14 -6.30
CA TYR A 246 1.49 13.28 -5.93
C TYR A 246 1.29 14.47 -6.85
N VAL A 247 1.17 14.23 -8.17
CA VAL A 247 0.98 15.28 -9.18
C VAL A 247 -0.36 15.96 -8.99
N GLU A 248 -1.42 15.20 -8.77
CA GLU A 248 -2.77 15.68 -8.51
C GLU A 248 -2.84 16.48 -7.20
N SER A 249 -2.15 16.02 -6.16
CA SER A 249 -2.05 16.74 -4.89
C SER A 249 -1.34 18.09 -5.05
N ILE A 250 -0.24 18.13 -5.81
CA ILE A 250 0.46 19.39 -6.14
C ILE A 250 -0.44 20.32 -6.96
N ALA A 251 -1.13 19.80 -7.97
CA ALA A 251 -2.03 20.56 -8.81
C ALA A 251 -3.18 21.18 -8.01
N SER A 252 -3.82 20.39 -7.12
CA SER A 252 -4.88 20.89 -6.24
C SER A 252 -4.37 22.01 -5.32
N GLY A 253 -3.15 21.86 -4.78
CA GLY A 253 -2.51 22.88 -3.97
C GLY A 253 -2.26 24.18 -4.73
N LEU A 254 -1.79 24.10 -5.98
CA LEU A 254 -1.58 25.26 -6.84
C LEU A 254 -2.91 25.98 -7.15
N VAL A 255 -3.95 25.22 -7.52
CA VAL A 255 -5.27 25.81 -7.82
C VAL A 255 -5.87 26.50 -6.60
N ALA A 256 -5.85 25.82 -5.44
CA ALA A 256 -6.36 26.43 -4.20
C ALA A 256 -5.60 27.72 -3.83
N ALA A 257 -4.26 27.71 -3.93
CA ALA A 257 -3.44 28.88 -3.61
C ALA A 257 -3.69 30.06 -4.56
N LEU A 258 -3.77 29.82 -5.87
CA LEU A 258 -4.05 30.87 -6.84
C LEU A 258 -5.43 31.52 -6.61
N ASN A 259 -6.45 30.70 -6.35
CA ASN A 259 -7.79 31.20 -6.07
C ASN A 259 -7.87 31.95 -4.73
N ALA A 260 -7.16 31.47 -3.70
CA ALA A 260 -7.07 32.17 -2.43
C ALA A 260 -6.43 33.56 -2.58
N VAL A 261 -5.37 33.70 -3.38
CA VAL A 261 -4.74 34.99 -3.68
C VAL A 261 -5.70 35.94 -4.44
N MET A 262 -6.40 35.41 -5.46
CA MET A 262 -7.37 36.19 -6.24
C MET A 262 -8.56 36.69 -5.40
N MET A 263 -8.86 36.03 -4.29
CA MET A 263 -9.91 36.49 -3.37
C MET A 263 -9.40 37.54 -2.38
N TYR A 264 -8.09 37.66 -2.19
CA TYR A 264 -7.49 38.62 -1.26
C TYR A 264 -7.29 40.01 -1.90
N ASP A 265 -7.10 40.03 -3.22
CA ASP A 265 -6.97 41.27 -4.02
C ASP A 265 -8.36 41.89 -4.33
#